data_50e36861db0c6cc5d093d332485cb423
#
_entry.id   50e36861db0c6cc5d093d332485cb423
#
_cell.length_a   1.000
_cell.length_b   1.000
_cell.length_c   1.000
_cell.angle_alpha   90.00
_cell.angle_beta   90.00
_cell.angle_gamma   90.00
#
_symmetry.space_group_name_H-M   'P 1'
#
loop_
_entity.id
_entity.type
_entity.pdbx_description
1 polymer ?
#
loop_
_entity_poly.entity_id
_entity_poly.type
_entity_poly.pdbx_seq_one_letter_code
_entity_poly.pdbx_strand_id
1 'polypeptide(L)'
;MTLKICGALCIIFACGGMGYSMAAAHRREENALRQLIGVLDYMGCELQYRLTPLPELCHCASVEARGSVGQVLMELTRELEAQVSPDASSCMRAAVEKGTKLPASVRKNLLTLGTSLGRFDLQGQLKGIEGVRVQCRTDLDALEKNRDVRLRSYQTLGLCAGCALAILFL
;
A
#
# COMPACT_ATOMS: atom_id res chain seq x y z
N MET A 1 25.52 7.06 -39.13
CA MET A 1 24.21 6.38 -39.02
C MET A 1 24.07 5.58 -37.74
N THR A 2 25.04 4.82 -37.28
CA THR A 2 25.02 4.02 -36.06
C THR A 2 24.73 4.84 -34.78
N LEU A 3 25.28 6.05 -34.67
CA LEU A 3 25.07 6.92 -33.47
C LEU A 3 23.62 7.40 -33.34
N LYS A 4 22.96 7.70 -34.47
CA LYS A 4 21.54 8.11 -34.49
C LYS A 4 20.59 6.97 -34.09
N ILE A 5 20.89 5.75 -34.54
CA ILE A 5 20.11 4.55 -34.20
C ILE A 5 20.28 4.21 -32.70
N CYS A 6 21.50 4.36 -32.17
CA CYS A 6 21.78 4.12 -30.75
C CYS A 6 21.04 5.13 -29.85
N GLY A 7 20.99 6.40 -30.23
CA GLY A 7 20.24 7.44 -29.53
C GLY A 7 18.73 7.18 -29.52
N ALA A 8 18.14 6.78 -30.65
CA ALA A 8 16.73 6.44 -30.74
C ALA A 8 16.36 5.22 -29.83
N LEU A 9 17.21 4.19 -29.84
CA LEU A 9 17.04 3.02 -28.97
C LEU A 9 17.09 3.40 -27.49
N CYS A 10 18.04 4.23 -27.06
CA CYS A 10 18.14 4.70 -25.67
C CYS A 10 16.88 5.46 -25.20
N ILE A 11 16.30 6.29 -26.08
CA ILE A 11 15.07 7.04 -25.75
C ILE A 11 13.89 6.08 -25.60
N ILE A 12 13.76 5.08 -26.47
CA ILE A 12 12.68 4.08 -26.39
C ILE A 12 12.80 3.27 -25.09
N PHE A 13 14.01 2.84 -24.74
CA PHE A 13 14.25 2.11 -23.48
C PHE A 13 14.01 2.97 -22.23
N ALA A 14 14.40 4.25 -22.24
CA ALA A 14 14.15 5.17 -21.15
C ALA A 14 12.65 5.42 -20.92
N CYS A 15 11.90 5.69 -21.99
CA CYS A 15 10.45 5.88 -21.92
C CYS A 15 9.70 4.60 -21.51
N GLY A 16 10.11 3.44 -22.03
CA GLY A 16 9.55 2.14 -21.67
C GLY A 16 9.83 1.76 -20.22
N GLY A 17 11.04 2.00 -19.72
CA GLY A 17 11.44 1.75 -18.34
C GLY A 17 10.67 2.59 -17.32
N MET A 18 10.40 3.85 -17.65
CA MET A 18 9.61 4.74 -16.79
C MET A 18 8.14 4.30 -16.70
N GLY A 19 7.54 3.88 -17.81
CA GLY A 19 6.19 3.32 -17.84
C GLY A 19 6.08 2.03 -17.03
N TYR A 20 7.07 1.15 -17.11
CA TYR A 20 7.11 -0.09 -16.35
C TYR A 20 7.25 0.14 -14.84
N SER A 21 8.09 1.08 -14.42
CA SER A 21 8.29 1.39 -12.99
C SER A 21 7.03 1.96 -12.34
N MET A 22 6.28 2.82 -13.06
CA MET A 22 5.00 3.34 -12.58
C MET A 22 3.93 2.24 -12.49
N ALA A 23 3.85 1.34 -13.48
CA ALA A 23 2.95 0.19 -13.42
C ALA A 23 3.28 -0.75 -12.26
N ALA A 24 4.55 -0.98 -11.98
CA ALA A 24 4.99 -1.80 -10.86
C ALA A 24 4.65 -1.15 -9.49
N ALA A 25 4.76 0.18 -9.38
CA ALA A 25 4.38 0.91 -8.17
C ALA A 25 2.87 0.79 -7.90
N HIS A 26 2.02 0.95 -8.91
CA HIS A 26 0.57 0.77 -8.78
C HIS A 26 0.19 -0.66 -8.37
N ARG A 27 0.81 -1.67 -8.97
CA ARG A 27 0.57 -3.07 -8.57
C ARG A 27 0.97 -3.35 -7.13
N ARG A 28 2.06 -2.74 -6.64
CA ARG A 28 2.48 -2.85 -5.24
C ARG A 28 1.45 -2.22 -4.30
N GLU A 29 0.91 -1.06 -4.65
CA GLU A 29 -0.11 -0.37 -3.89
C GLU A 29 -1.42 -1.17 -3.83
N GLU A 30 -1.90 -1.66 -4.98
CA GLU A 30 -3.07 -2.53 -5.09
C GLU A 30 -2.91 -3.79 -4.23
N ASN A 31 -1.79 -4.50 -4.34
CA ASN A 31 -1.52 -5.70 -3.55
C ASN A 31 -1.46 -5.40 -2.05
N ALA A 32 -0.86 -4.28 -1.64
CA ALA A 32 -0.77 -3.90 -0.25
C ALA A 32 -2.15 -3.54 0.34
N LEU A 33 -3.03 -2.86 -0.43
CA LEU A 33 -4.41 -2.60 -0.01
C LEU A 33 -5.23 -3.88 0.10
N ARG A 34 -5.12 -4.81 -0.86
CA ARG A 34 -5.80 -6.12 -0.77
C ARG A 34 -5.35 -6.92 0.46
N GLN A 35 -4.07 -6.90 0.76
CA GLN A 35 -3.54 -7.55 1.97
C GLN A 35 -4.05 -6.87 3.24
N LEU A 36 -4.07 -5.54 3.28
CA LEU A 36 -4.59 -4.81 4.44
C LEU A 36 -6.07 -5.12 4.67
N ILE A 37 -6.89 -5.21 3.60
CA ILE A 37 -8.30 -5.60 3.71
C ILE A 37 -8.43 -6.99 4.35
N GLY A 38 -7.66 -7.98 3.87
CA GLY A 38 -7.66 -9.32 4.45
C GLY A 38 -7.26 -9.36 5.93
N VAL A 39 -6.25 -8.58 6.30
CA VAL A 39 -5.83 -8.41 7.69
C VAL A 39 -6.94 -7.80 8.55
N LEU A 40 -7.63 -6.77 8.05
CA LEU A 40 -8.73 -6.13 8.78
C LEU A 40 -9.93 -7.08 8.97
N ASP A 41 -10.24 -7.89 7.96
CA ASP A 41 -11.27 -8.94 8.07
C ASP A 41 -10.88 -9.97 9.14
N TYR A 42 -9.61 -10.43 9.15
CA TYR A 42 -9.09 -11.33 10.18
C TYR A 42 -9.16 -10.71 11.58
N MET A 43 -8.65 -9.48 11.75
CA MET A 43 -8.67 -8.77 13.03
C MET A 43 -10.10 -8.57 13.56
N GLY A 44 -11.05 -8.24 12.69
CA GLY A 44 -12.45 -8.09 13.04
C GLY A 44 -13.06 -9.40 13.55
N CYS A 45 -12.79 -10.52 12.89
CA CYS A 45 -13.22 -11.85 13.32
C CYS A 45 -12.61 -12.26 14.67
N GLU A 46 -11.30 -12.09 14.84
CA GLU A 46 -10.62 -12.45 16.10
C GLU A 46 -11.14 -11.62 17.28
N LEU A 47 -11.34 -10.32 17.10
CA LEU A 47 -11.91 -9.47 18.16
C LEU A 47 -13.36 -9.84 18.50
N GLN A 48 -14.17 -10.16 17.49
CA GLN A 48 -15.59 -10.47 17.69
C GLN A 48 -15.81 -11.80 18.40
N TYR A 49 -15.01 -12.83 18.09
CA TYR A 49 -15.25 -14.19 18.55
C TYR A 49 -14.31 -14.64 19.68
N ARG A 50 -13.08 -14.15 19.73
CA ARG A 50 -12.06 -14.61 20.67
C ARG A 50 -11.65 -13.56 21.70
N LEU A 51 -11.97 -12.29 21.49
CA LEU A 51 -11.56 -11.19 22.36
C LEU A 51 -10.03 -11.15 22.59
N THR A 52 -9.27 -11.50 21.55
CA THR A 52 -7.81 -11.61 21.61
C THR A 52 -7.17 -10.29 22.04
N PRO A 53 -6.21 -10.28 22.98
CA PRO A 53 -5.50 -9.08 23.38
C PRO A 53 -4.78 -8.42 22.21
N LEU A 54 -4.71 -7.07 22.22
CA LEU A 54 -4.19 -6.30 21.08
C LEU A 54 -2.79 -6.71 20.61
N PRO A 55 -1.78 -6.95 21.45
CA PRO A 55 -0.46 -7.39 21.00
C PRO A 55 -0.51 -8.75 20.29
N GLU A 56 -1.23 -9.71 20.83
CA GLU A 56 -1.40 -11.03 20.24
C GLU A 56 -2.18 -10.96 18.91
N LEU A 57 -3.23 -10.15 18.86
CA LEU A 57 -3.99 -9.88 17.64
C LEU A 57 -3.10 -9.34 16.53
N CYS A 58 -2.25 -8.35 16.84
CA CYS A 58 -1.32 -7.77 15.87
C CYS A 58 -0.24 -8.77 15.45
N HIS A 59 0.23 -9.61 16.38
CA HIS A 59 1.18 -10.68 16.06
C HIS A 59 0.59 -11.67 15.07
N CYS A 60 -0.58 -12.23 15.36
CA CYS A 60 -1.27 -13.17 14.47
C CYS A 60 -1.58 -12.53 13.11
N ALA A 61 -2.06 -11.30 13.10
CA ALA A 61 -2.31 -10.55 11.88
C ALA A 61 -1.04 -10.32 11.04
N SER A 62 0.13 -10.15 11.70
CA SER A 62 1.41 -9.99 11.00
C SER A 62 1.88 -11.25 10.28
N VAL A 63 1.54 -12.42 10.82
CA VAL A 63 1.86 -13.74 10.21
C VAL A 63 1.01 -13.98 8.96
N GLU A 64 -0.27 -13.60 9.01
CA GLU A 64 -1.18 -13.71 7.87
C GLU A 64 -0.83 -12.69 6.76
N ALA A 65 -0.36 -11.52 7.13
CA ALA A 65 0.01 -10.47 6.18
C ALA A 65 1.38 -10.72 5.55
N ARG A 66 1.48 -10.51 4.24
CA ARG A 66 2.74 -10.59 3.51
C ARG A 66 3.29 -9.20 3.15
N GLY A 67 4.57 -9.11 2.85
CA GLY A 67 5.20 -7.89 2.35
C GLY A 67 5.23 -6.75 3.37
N SER A 68 5.04 -5.52 2.89
CA SER A 68 5.19 -4.31 3.71
C SER A 68 4.15 -4.16 4.83
N VAL A 69 2.93 -4.67 4.62
CA VAL A 69 1.87 -4.62 5.65
C VAL A 69 2.24 -5.53 6.83
N GLY A 70 2.67 -6.77 6.55
CA GLY A 70 3.10 -7.70 7.60
C GLY A 70 4.29 -7.19 8.40
N GLN A 71 5.26 -6.54 7.73
CA GLN A 71 6.41 -5.94 8.41
C GLN A 71 5.99 -4.83 9.39
N VAL A 72 5.07 -3.96 8.99
CA VAL A 72 4.56 -2.91 9.88
C VAL A 72 3.78 -3.48 11.05
N LEU A 73 2.95 -4.50 10.84
CA LEU A 73 2.21 -5.16 11.92
C LEU A 73 3.16 -5.88 12.90
N MET A 74 4.22 -6.50 12.40
CA MET A 74 5.25 -7.10 13.24
C MET A 74 5.97 -6.05 14.09
N GLU A 75 6.31 -4.89 13.51
CA GLU A 75 6.92 -3.79 14.24
C GLU A 75 5.94 -3.17 15.24
N LEU A 76 4.65 -3.06 14.87
CA LEU A 76 3.59 -2.64 15.80
C LEU A 76 3.49 -3.59 17.01
N THR A 77 3.57 -4.90 16.78
CA THR A 77 3.59 -5.88 17.88
C THR A 77 4.75 -5.62 18.82
N ARG A 78 5.94 -5.40 18.30
CA ARG A 78 7.13 -5.09 19.11
C ARG A 78 6.98 -3.80 19.92
N GLU A 79 6.42 -2.74 19.31
CA GLU A 79 6.17 -1.47 20.01
C GLU A 79 5.13 -1.63 21.14
N LEU A 80 4.08 -2.42 20.90
CA LEU A 80 3.06 -2.72 21.90
C LEU A 80 3.61 -3.57 23.06
N GLU A 81 4.42 -4.58 22.77
CA GLU A 81 5.05 -5.44 23.79
C GLU A 81 6.10 -4.68 24.62
N ALA A 82 6.85 -3.80 23.97
CA ALA A 82 7.86 -2.97 24.63
C ALA A 82 7.25 -1.89 25.54
N GLN A 83 5.95 -1.61 25.41
CA GLN A 83 5.21 -0.60 26.21
C GLN A 83 5.88 0.78 26.21
N VAL A 84 6.60 1.13 25.13
CA VAL A 84 7.34 2.41 25.03
C VAL A 84 6.38 3.59 24.92
N SER A 85 5.22 3.39 24.31
CA SER A 85 4.23 4.43 24.09
C SER A 85 2.92 4.11 24.79
N PRO A 86 2.23 5.13 25.33
CA PRO A 86 1.04 4.94 26.15
C PRO A 86 -0.20 4.51 25.37
N ASP A 87 -0.21 4.68 24.05
CA ASP A 87 -1.35 4.40 23.19
C ASP A 87 -0.98 3.70 21.88
N ALA A 88 -1.91 2.92 21.34
CA ALA A 88 -1.74 2.17 20.10
C ALA A 88 -1.50 3.08 18.89
N SER A 89 -1.98 4.33 18.92
CA SER A 89 -1.78 5.26 17.79
C SER A 89 -0.34 5.71 17.68
N SER A 90 0.33 5.94 18.80
CA SER A 90 1.76 6.28 18.86
C SER A 90 2.63 5.09 18.45
N CYS A 91 2.29 3.87 18.92
CA CYS A 91 2.95 2.64 18.50
C CYS A 91 2.80 2.41 16.98
N MET A 92 1.60 2.60 16.42
CA MET A 92 1.36 2.49 14.98
C MET A 92 2.17 3.51 14.18
N ARG A 93 2.27 4.74 14.67
CA ARG A 93 3.09 5.78 14.02
C ARG A 93 4.55 5.37 13.98
N ALA A 94 5.11 4.93 15.11
CA ALA A 94 6.48 4.46 15.20
C ALA A 94 6.73 3.27 14.26
N ALA A 95 5.81 2.29 14.24
CA ALA A 95 5.88 1.12 13.35
C ALA A 95 5.86 1.51 11.86
N VAL A 96 5.01 2.45 11.49
CA VAL A 96 4.91 2.95 10.10
C VAL A 96 6.17 3.75 9.69
N GLU A 97 6.79 4.49 10.60
CA GLU A 97 8.03 5.23 10.33
C GLU A 97 9.25 4.31 10.19
N LYS A 98 9.33 3.26 11.01
CA LYS A 98 10.40 2.24 10.92
C LYS A 98 10.18 1.28 9.75
N GLY A 99 8.94 1.12 9.33
CA GLY A 99 8.57 0.19 8.26
C GLY A 99 9.12 0.58 6.89
N THR A 100 9.19 -0.41 6.01
CA THR A 100 9.60 -0.28 4.62
C THR A 100 8.67 0.68 3.84
N LYS A 101 9.13 1.14 2.67
CA LYS A 101 8.38 2.04 1.75
C LYS A 101 6.93 1.57 1.52
N LEU A 102 6.02 2.07 2.36
CA LEU A 102 4.58 1.86 2.23
C LEU A 102 4.01 2.82 1.19
N PRO A 103 3.05 2.38 0.37
CA PRO A 103 2.22 3.28 -0.43
C PRO A 103 1.48 4.30 0.47
N ALA A 104 1.25 5.50 -0.06
CA ALA A 104 0.66 6.59 0.72
C ALA A 104 -0.76 6.27 1.25
N SER A 105 -1.58 5.57 0.44
CA SER A 105 -2.92 5.11 0.82
C SER A 105 -2.88 4.13 1.97
N VAL A 106 -1.99 3.12 1.91
CA VAL A 106 -1.81 2.11 2.95
C VAL A 106 -1.30 2.74 4.25
N ARG A 107 -0.32 3.64 4.15
CA ARG A 107 0.19 4.40 5.29
C ARG A 107 -0.92 5.17 6.02
N LYS A 108 -1.73 5.91 5.27
CA LYS A 108 -2.88 6.67 5.80
C LYS A 108 -3.86 5.75 6.54
N ASN A 109 -4.23 4.63 5.92
CA ASN A 109 -5.18 3.68 6.47
C ASN A 109 -4.66 2.99 7.74
N LEU A 110 -3.38 2.63 7.80
CA LEU A 110 -2.75 2.08 9.01
C LEU A 110 -2.70 3.11 10.15
N LEU A 111 -2.37 4.37 9.88
CA LEU A 111 -2.41 5.42 10.90
C LEU A 111 -3.83 5.63 11.43
N THR A 112 -4.84 5.60 10.57
CA THR A 112 -6.25 5.68 10.98
C THR A 112 -6.64 4.47 11.82
N LEU A 113 -6.21 3.27 11.45
CA LEU A 113 -6.41 2.04 12.25
C LEU A 113 -5.83 2.20 13.65
N GLY A 114 -4.61 2.71 13.78
CA GLY A 114 -3.96 2.95 15.08
C GLY A 114 -4.76 3.85 16.02
N THR A 115 -5.56 4.80 15.49
CA THR A 115 -6.41 5.66 16.32
C THR A 115 -7.64 4.94 16.88
N SER A 116 -8.05 3.84 16.27
CA SER A 116 -9.22 3.05 16.65
C SER A 116 -8.87 1.90 17.59
N LEU A 117 -7.64 1.39 17.53
CA LEU A 117 -7.18 0.27 18.34
C LEU A 117 -6.88 0.72 19.78
N GLY A 118 -7.34 -0.06 20.76
CA GLY A 118 -7.01 0.09 22.17
C GLY A 118 -7.63 1.29 22.89
N ARG A 119 -8.39 2.17 22.21
CA ARG A 119 -9.00 3.37 22.82
C ARG A 119 -10.47 3.24 23.15
N PHE A 120 -11.16 2.32 22.49
CA PHE A 120 -12.60 2.15 22.60
C PHE A 120 -12.95 0.78 23.16
N ASP A 121 -14.20 0.62 23.56
CA ASP A 121 -14.80 -0.68 23.82
C ASP A 121 -14.78 -1.57 22.56
N LEU A 122 -15.13 -2.84 22.72
CA LEU A 122 -15.14 -3.80 21.62
C LEU A 122 -15.93 -3.29 20.40
N GLN A 123 -17.09 -2.71 20.63
CA GLN A 123 -17.95 -2.19 19.54
C GLN A 123 -17.30 -1.02 18.80
N GLY A 124 -16.66 -0.13 19.54
CA GLY A 124 -15.92 1.00 18.96
C GLY A 124 -14.72 0.55 18.15
N GLN A 125 -13.97 -0.47 18.62
CA GLN A 125 -12.85 -1.04 17.87
C GLN A 125 -13.32 -1.72 16.59
N LEU A 126 -14.38 -2.53 16.64
CA LEU A 126 -14.97 -3.17 15.46
C LEU A 126 -15.45 -2.15 14.43
N LYS A 127 -16.14 -1.08 14.87
CA LYS A 127 -16.53 0.03 13.96
C LYS A 127 -15.33 0.72 13.35
N GLY A 128 -14.26 0.92 14.12
CA GLY A 128 -13.01 1.52 13.61
C GLY A 128 -12.35 0.66 12.53
N ILE A 129 -12.22 -0.65 12.77
CA ILE A 129 -11.70 -1.62 11.80
C ILE A 129 -12.56 -1.62 10.53
N GLU A 130 -13.88 -1.66 10.68
CA GLU A 130 -14.81 -1.63 9.54
C GLU A 130 -14.70 -0.34 8.74
N GLY A 131 -14.59 0.81 9.41
CA GLY A 131 -14.38 2.12 8.75
C GLY A 131 -13.11 2.14 7.91
N VAL A 132 -11.99 1.63 8.44
CA VAL A 132 -10.72 1.53 7.71
C VAL A 132 -10.85 0.53 6.55
N ARG A 133 -11.54 -0.58 6.72
CA ARG A 133 -11.79 -1.57 5.68
C ARG A 133 -12.56 -0.97 4.49
N VAL A 134 -13.63 -0.23 4.77
CA VAL A 134 -14.42 0.48 3.74
C VAL A 134 -13.54 1.50 3.01
N GLN A 135 -12.72 2.25 3.73
CA GLN A 135 -11.78 3.20 3.12
C GLN A 135 -10.76 2.50 2.21
N CYS A 136 -10.17 1.37 2.65
CA CYS A 136 -9.26 0.59 1.83
C CYS A 136 -9.92 0.08 0.54
N ARG A 137 -11.18 -0.35 0.60
CA ARG A 137 -11.95 -0.76 -0.59
C ARG A 137 -12.17 0.41 -1.54
N THR A 138 -12.56 1.57 -1.03
CA THR A 138 -12.73 2.78 -1.83
C THR A 138 -11.42 3.20 -2.52
N ASP A 139 -10.31 3.16 -1.79
CA ASP A 139 -8.99 3.47 -2.34
C ASP A 139 -8.59 2.46 -3.43
N LEU A 140 -8.89 1.16 -3.23
CA LEU A 140 -8.63 0.09 -4.20
C LEU A 140 -9.46 0.28 -5.47
N ASP A 141 -10.77 0.53 -5.35
CA ASP A 141 -11.68 0.77 -6.47
C ASP A 141 -11.23 1.99 -7.30
N ALA A 142 -10.77 3.05 -6.62
CA ALA A 142 -10.23 4.24 -7.28
C ALA A 142 -8.94 3.92 -8.07
N LEU A 143 -8.07 3.06 -7.55
CA LEU A 143 -6.85 2.62 -8.24
C LEU A 143 -7.20 1.76 -9.46
N GLU A 144 -8.14 0.82 -9.33
CA GLU A 144 -8.56 -0.06 -10.42
C GLU A 144 -9.21 0.74 -11.56
N LYS A 145 -10.12 1.66 -11.23
CA LYS A 145 -10.80 2.52 -12.21
C LYS A 145 -9.83 3.43 -12.98
N ASN A 146 -8.81 3.95 -12.30
CA ASN A 146 -7.80 4.80 -12.93
C ASN A 146 -6.74 4.02 -13.71
N ARG A 147 -6.61 2.72 -13.49
CA ARG A 147 -5.60 1.87 -14.12
C ARG A 147 -5.74 1.82 -15.64
N ASP A 148 -6.95 1.54 -16.13
CA ASP A 148 -7.19 1.36 -17.57
C ASP A 148 -7.03 2.66 -18.35
N VAL A 149 -7.46 3.77 -17.77
CA VAL A 149 -7.34 5.10 -18.37
C VAL A 149 -5.88 5.54 -18.44
N ARG A 150 -5.12 5.34 -17.38
CA ARG A 150 -3.70 5.75 -17.30
C ARG A 150 -2.79 4.86 -18.14
N LEU A 151 -2.99 3.54 -18.14
CA LEU A 151 -2.18 2.63 -18.96
C LEU A 151 -2.33 2.92 -20.45
N ARG A 152 -3.56 3.17 -20.92
CA ARG A 152 -3.81 3.55 -22.32
C ARG A 152 -3.18 4.90 -22.66
N SER A 153 -3.32 5.91 -21.78
CA SER A 153 -2.75 7.23 -22.01
C SER A 153 -1.21 7.21 -22.05
N TYR A 154 -0.56 6.46 -21.19
CA TYR A 154 0.91 6.37 -21.19
C TYR A 154 1.46 5.58 -22.38
N GLN A 155 0.75 4.53 -22.82
CA GLN A 155 1.14 3.77 -24.01
C GLN A 155 1.01 4.62 -25.28
N THR A 156 -0.09 5.35 -25.44
CA THR A 156 -0.30 6.22 -26.61
C THR A 156 0.66 7.42 -26.61
N LEU A 157 0.85 8.09 -25.48
CA LEU A 157 1.79 9.19 -25.34
C LEU A 157 3.24 8.76 -25.59
N GLY A 158 3.65 7.63 -25.03
CA GLY A 158 4.99 7.07 -25.23
C GLY A 158 5.25 6.70 -26.71
N LEU A 159 4.26 6.09 -27.37
CA LEU A 159 4.35 5.72 -28.79
C LEU A 159 4.40 6.97 -29.68
N CYS A 160 3.52 7.94 -29.45
CA CYS A 160 3.48 9.20 -30.22
C CYS A 160 4.76 10.03 -30.03
N ALA A 161 5.26 10.14 -28.81
CA ALA A 161 6.51 10.85 -28.53
C ALA A 161 7.71 10.13 -29.15
N GLY A 162 7.75 8.80 -29.09
CA GLY A 162 8.79 8.00 -29.74
C GLY A 162 8.80 8.16 -31.27
N CYS A 163 7.62 8.13 -31.90
CA CYS A 163 7.48 8.35 -33.34
C CYS A 163 7.88 9.80 -33.77
N ALA A 164 7.44 10.80 -33.01
CA ALA A 164 7.77 12.19 -33.27
C ALA A 164 9.28 12.44 -33.17
N LEU A 165 9.95 11.90 -32.17
CA LEU A 165 11.40 11.98 -32.02
C LEU A 165 12.14 11.20 -33.11
N ALA A 166 11.66 10.03 -33.53
CA ALA A 166 12.25 9.26 -34.61
C ALA A 166 12.20 10.04 -35.95
N ILE A 167 11.07 10.71 -36.22
CA ILE A 167 10.92 11.54 -37.45
C ILE A 167 11.83 12.78 -37.38
N LEU A 168 12.00 13.40 -36.22
CA LEU A 168 12.84 14.59 -36.06
C LEU A 168 14.34 14.28 -36.25
N PHE A 169 14.76 13.06 -35.95
CA PHE A 169 16.15 12.62 -36.00
C PHE A 169 16.51 11.88 -37.32
N LEU A 170 15.54 11.55 -38.14
CA LEU A 170 15.76 10.95 -39.45
C LEU A 170 16.13 12.02 -40.51
#